data_45aa191fb4d459edce4eacbaf05ebd54
#
_entry.id   45aa191fb4d459edce4eacbaf05ebd54
#
_cell.length_a   1.000
_cell.length_b   1.000
_cell.length_c   1.000
_cell.angle_alpha   90.00
_cell.angle_beta   90.00
_cell.angle_gamma   90.00
#
_symmetry.space_group_name_H-M   'P 1'
#
loop_
_entity.id
_entity.type
_entity.pdbx_description
1 polymer ?
#
loop_
_entity_poly.entity_id
_entity_poly.type
_entity_poly.pdbx_seq_one_letter_code
_entity_poly.pdbx_strand_id
1 'polypeptide(L)'
;MSYLVIDQGTSSTKAFLFSNKGKILNQKKKSYKLETPKPFHIECNPKTILDDIVYLFNEMVTKEKSGNIHGLGFAFQRSTFLFWEKSTCLPLTPAISWQDSRATVILNRFKKYEKKVWEITGAPLSAHFGGPKFYHMVQNNKTLKEKAKSGEVYFGPLSAFIVHAITGHAAIDESIAGRTL
;
A
#
# COMPACT_ATOMS: atom_id res chain seq x y z
N MET A 1 13.04 -21.38 -17.18
CA MET A 1 12.71 -20.83 -15.85
C MET A 1 12.77 -19.32 -15.89
N SER A 2 11.67 -18.66 -15.54
CA SER A 2 11.56 -17.20 -15.42
C SER A 2 10.90 -16.82 -14.10
N TYR A 3 11.08 -15.58 -13.69
CA TYR A 3 10.50 -14.98 -12.47
C TYR A 3 9.85 -13.66 -12.85
N LEU A 4 8.63 -13.46 -12.39
CA LEU A 4 7.90 -12.21 -12.58
C LEU A 4 8.04 -11.34 -11.34
N VAL A 5 8.37 -10.07 -11.54
CA VAL A 5 8.45 -9.07 -10.46
C VAL A 5 7.54 -7.90 -10.79
N ILE A 6 6.68 -7.53 -9.84
CA ILE A 6 5.85 -6.33 -9.90
C ILE A 6 6.43 -5.29 -8.94
N ASP A 7 6.87 -4.16 -9.47
CA ASP A 7 7.33 -2.98 -8.71
C ASP A 7 6.23 -1.92 -8.72
N GLN A 8 5.50 -1.83 -7.62
CA GLN A 8 4.44 -0.84 -7.41
C GLN A 8 5.05 0.38 -6.71
N GLY A 9 5.48 1.37 -7.49
CA GLY A 9 6.06 2.63 -7.03
C GLY A 9 5.03 3.74 -6.84
N THR A 10 5.51 4.95 -6.52
CA THR A 10 4.66 6.12 -6.16
C THR A 10 3.85 6.68 -7.33
N SER A 11 4.36 6.59 -8.56
CA SER A 11 3.72 7.17 -9.76
C SER A 11 3.52 6.16 -10.90
N SER A 12 3.90 4.93 -10.69
CA SER A 12 3.76 3.88 -11.69
C SER A 12 3.90 2.50 -11.10
N THR A 13 3.25 1.54 -11.76
CA THR A 13 3.48 0.10 -11.57
C THR A 13 4.31 -0.41 -12.75
N LYS A 14 5.31 -1.23 -12.47
CA LYS A 14 6.15 -1.87 -13.48
C LYS A 14 6.12 -3.37 -13.30
N ALA A 15 6.17 -4.11 -14.38
CA ALA A 15 6.35 -5.55 -14.38
C ALA A 15 7.64 -5.89 -15.12
N PHE A 16 8.39 -6.80 -14.56
CA PHE A 16 9.64 -7.33 -15.13
C PHE A 16 9.59 -8.84 -15.15
N LEU A 17 9.92 -9.42 -16.29
CA LEU A 17 10.16 -10.85 -16.42
C LEU A 17 11.66 -11.09 -16.46
N PHE A 18 12.17 -11.85 -15.51
CA PHE A 18 13.60 -12.20 -15.42
C PHE A 18 13.82 -13.66 -15.79
N SER A 19 14.94 -13.93 -16.45
CA SER A 19 15.47 -15.30 -16.56
C SER A 19 16.02 -15.77 -15.21
N ASN A 20 16.30 -17.07 -15.09
CA ASN A 20 17.03 -17.65 -13.94
C ASN A 20 18.45 -17.11 -13.74
N LYS A 21 19.00 -16.40 -14.73
CA LYS A 21 20.32 -15.74 -14.68
C LYS A 21 20.21 -14.24 -14.37
N GLY A 22 19.02 -13.73 -13.99
CA GLY A 22 18.78 -12.32 -13.68
C GLY A 22 18.70 -11.38 -14.89
N LYS A 23 18.68 -11.91 -16.12
CA LYS A 23 18.50 -11.09 -17.32
C LYS A 23 17.03 -10.70 -17.49
N ILE A 24 16.75 -9.42 -17.75
CA ILE A 24 15.40 -8.96 -18.10
C ILE A 24 15.03 -9.50 -19.47
N LEU A 25 13.97 -10.31 -19.52
CA LEU A 25 13.39 -10.89 -20.74
C LEU A 25 12.30 -10.00 -21.33
N ASN A 26 11.52 -9.36 -20.46
CA ASN A 26 10.45 -8.45 -20.84
C ASN A 26 10.19 -7.44 -19.71
N GLN A 27 9.67 -6.27 -20.06
CA GLN A 27 9.22 -5.27 -19.11
C GLN A 27 8.06 -4.45 -19.63
N LYS A 28 7.17 -4.03 -18.73
CA LYS A 28 6.09 -3.09 -19.03
C LYS A 28 5.86 -2.16 -17.85
N LYS A 29 5.27 -1.01 -18.15
CA LYS A 29 4.96 0.04 -17.17
C LYS A 29 3.57 0.59 -17.42
N LYS A 30 2.85 0.88 -16.34
CA LYS A 30 1.67 1.75 -16.33
C LYS A 30 1.89 2.88 -15.34
N SER A 31 1.62 4.10 -15.77
CA SER A 31 1.72 5.29 -14.91
C SER A 31 0.33 5.68 -14.45
N TYR A 32 0.22 6.16 -13.22
CA TYR A 32 -0.98 6.74 -12.64
C TYR A 32 -0.65 8.10 -12.01
N LYS A 33 -1.68 8.91 -11.80
CA LYS A 33 -1.52 10.24 -11.19
C LYS A 33 -1.86 10.18 -9.71
N LEU A 34 -1.09 10.91 -8.91
CA LEU A 34 -1.48 11.27 -7.56
C LEU A 34 -2.47 12.42 -7.61
N GLU A 35 -3.45 12.39 -6.73
CA GLU A 35 -4.45 13.44 -6.57
C GLU A 35 -4.10 14.30 -5.36
N THR A 36 -4.32 15.61 -5.48
CA THR A 36 -4.14 16.58 -4.39
C THR A 36 -5.45 17.32 -4.17
N PRO A 37 -6.45 16.67 -3.54
CA PRO A 37 -7.80 17.23 -3.40
C PRO A 37 -7.85 18.47 -2.50
N LYS A 38 -6.87 18.61 -1.59
CA LYS A 38 -6.72 19.74 -0.67
C LYS A 38 -5.24 19.96 -0.34
N PRO A 39 -4.83 21.13 0.19
CA PRO A 39 -3.47 21.31 0.71
C PRO A 39 -3.10 20.19 1.69
N PHE A 40 -1.87 19.69 1.59
CA PHE A 40 -1.32 18.60 2.41
C PHE A 40 -1.93 17.20 2.19
N HIS A 41 -2.92 17.06 1.33
CA HIS A 41 -3.54 15.81 0.96
C HIS A 41 -2.92 15.28 -0.34
N ILE A 42 -2.36 14.09 -0.31
CA ILE A 42 -1.83 13.40 -1.49
C ILE A 42 -2.35 11.97 -1.46
N GLU A 43 -3.11 11.62 -2.49
CA GLU A 43 -3.87 10.38 -2.57
C GLU A 43 -3.64 9.67 -3.89
N CYS A 44 -3.88 8.37 -3.91
CA CYS A 44 -3.99 7.60 -5.14
C CYS A 44 -5.20 6.65 -5.06
N ASN A 45 -5.74 6.29 -6.21
CA ASN A 45 -6.85 5.36 -6.30
C ASN A 45 -6.33 3.91 -6.17
N PRO A 46 -6.65 3.19 -5.09
CA PRO A 46 -6.15 1.83 -4.86
C PRO A 46 -6.70 0.83 -5.88
N LYS A 47 -7.91 1.06 -6.40
CA LYS A 47 -8.52 0.20 -7.43
C LYS A 47 -7.76 0.33 -8.75
N THR A 48 -7.44 1.55 -9.19
CA THR A 48 -6.63 1.76 -10.40
C THR A 48 -5.28 1.05 -10.29
N ILE A 49 -4.63 1.10 -9.12
CA ILE A 49 -3.35 0.42 -8.90
C ILE A 49 -3.53 -1.10 -8.97
N LEU A 50 -4.58 -1.65 -8.37
CA LEU A 50 -4.89 -3.08 -8.45
C LEU A 50 -5.14 -3.51 -9.90
N ASP A 51 -5.98 -2.77 -10.63
CA ASP A 51 -6.31 -3.04 -12.03
C ASP A 51 -5.05 -3.00 -12.91
N ASP A 52 -4.13 -2.06 -12.66
CA ASP A 52 -2.85 -1.95 -13.35
C ASP A 52 -1.92 -3.14 -13.05
N ILE A 53 -1.90 -3.62 -11.80
CA ILE A 53 -1.13 -4.81 -11.42
C ILE A 53 -1.67 -6.04 -12.14
N VAL A 54 -2.99 -6.25 -12.12
CA VAL A 54 -3.64 -7.40 -12.79
C VAL A 54 -3.41 -7.34 -14.30
N TYR A 55 -3.56 -6.17 -14.90
CA TYR A 55 -3.29 -5.98 -16.33
C TYR A 55 -1.83 -6.34 -16.68
N LEU A 56 -0.87 -5.79 -15.94
CA LEU A 56 0.55 -6.04 -16.19
C LEU A 56 0.93 -7.51 -15.96
N PHE A 57 0.37 -8.15 -14.94
CA PHE A 57 0.54 -9.57 -14.69
C PHE A 57 0.07 -10.40 -15.89
N ASN A 58 -1.17 -10.19 -16.36
CA ASN A 58 -1.74 -10.91 -17.49
C ASN A 58 -0.91 -10.72 -18.78
N GLU A 59 -0.45 -9.50 -19.04
CA GLU A 59 0.40 -9.20 -20.20
C GLU A 59 1.75 -9.94 -20.17
N MET A 60 2.32 -10.15 -18.98
CA MET A 60 3.56 -10.89 -18.85
C MET A 60 3.37 -12.39 -18.97
N VAL A 61 2.30 -12.93 -18.35
CA VAL A 61 1.97 -14.35 -18.39
C VAL A 61 1.57 -14.79 -19.79
N THR A 62 0.80 -13.98 -20.52
CA THR A 62 0.35 -14.32 -21.89
C THR A 62 1.52 -14.37 -22.89
N LYS A 63 2.53 -13.50 -22.71
CA LYS A 63 3.71 -13.43 -23.59
C LYS A 63 4.74 -14.53 -23.30
N GLU A 64 4.83 -14.95 -22.05
CA GLU A 64 5.61 -16.11 -21.66
C GLU A 64 4.67 -17.32 -21.64
N LYS A 65 5.06 -18.42 -22.29
CA LYS A 65 4.30 -19.67 -22.15
C LYS A 65 4.19 -19.98 -20.65
N SER A 66 2.97 -19.96 -20.12
CA SER A 66 2.65 -19.91 -18.69
C SER A 66 3.33 -20.98 -17.81
N GLY A 67 3.81 -22.08 -18.40
CA GLY A 67 4.59 -23.13 -17.69
C GLY A 67 6.00 -22.76 -17.29
N ASN A 68 6.53 -21.58 -17.66
CA ASN A 68 7.91 -21.21 -17.43
C ASN A 68 8.11 -20.20 -16.28
N ILE A 69 7.01 -19.62 -15.72
CA ILE A 69 7.11 -18.69 -14.59
C ILE A 69 7.11 -19.49 -13.29
N HIS A 70 8.21 -19.46 -12.57
CA HIS A 70 8.47 -20.26 -11.37
C HIS A 70 8.21 -19.49 -10.07
N GLY A 71 8.08 -18.18 -10.15
CA GLY A 71 7.81 -17.35 -8.97
C GLY A 71 7.37 -15.95 -9.33
N LEU A 72 6.61 -15.35 -8.38
CA LEU A 72 6.14 -13.98 -8.42
C LEU A 72 6.68 -13.23 -7.21
N GLY A 73 7.36 -12.10 -7.44
CA GLY A 73 7.82 -11.20 -6.40
C GLY A 73 7.12 -9.84 -6.50
N PHE A 74 6.94 -9.20 -5.35
CA PHE A 74 6.41 -7.84 -5.26
C PHE A 74 7.39 -6.91 -4.56
N ALA A 75 7.56 -5.70 -5.10
CA ALA A 75 8.11 -4.56 -4.41
C ALA A 75 7.03 -3.48 -4.31
N PHE A 76 6.87 -2.87 -3.14
CA PHE A 76 5.81 -1.88 -2.92
C PHE A 76 6.37 -0.58 -2.36
N GLN A 77 5.75 0.56 -2.75
CA GLN A 77 5.94 1.81 -2.04
C GLN A 77 5.53 1.65 -0.57
N ARG A 78 6.33 2.19 0.33
CA ARG A 78 6.07 2.12 1.77
C ARG A 78 5.27 3.31 2.25
N SER A 79 4.63 3.18 3.43
CA SER A 79 3.93 4.27 4.14
C SER A 79 2.74 4.89 3.38
N THR A 80 2.17 4.15 2.42
CA THR A 80 0.90 4.50 1.77
C THR A 80 -0.19 3.61 2.34
N PHE A 81 -1.25 4.20 2.93
CA PHE A 81 -2.24 3.50 3.76
C PHE A 81 -3.66 3.78 3.32
N LEU A 82 -4.57 2.81 3.54
CA LEU A 82 -5.99 2.94 3.26
C LEU A 82 -6.83 2.10 4.23
N PHE A 83 -8.14 2.34 4.20
CA PHE A 83 -9.14 1.44 4.77
C PHE A 83 -9.84 0.65 3.67
N TRP A 84 -10.12 -0.63 3.93
CA TRP A 84 -10.93 -1.50 3.06
C TRP A 84 -11.74 -2.50 3.86
N GLU A 85 -12.83 -3.00 3.28
CA GLU A 85 -13.70 -4.00 3.91
C GLU A 85 -13.01 -5.37 3.94
N LYS A 86 -13.15 -6.08 5.06
CA LYS A 86 -12.56 -7.41 5.25
C LYS A 86 -13.21 -8.47 4.35
N SER A 87 -14.53 -8.42 4.24
CA SER A 87 -15.31 -9.45 3.54
C SER A 87 -15.28 -9.32 2.03
N THR A 88 -15.22 -8.10 1.52
CA THR A 88 -15.37 -7.80 0.09
C THR A 88 -14.08 -7.32 -0.55
N CYS A 89 -13.08 -6.97 0.25
CA CYS A 89 -11.86 -6.29 -0.19
C CYS A 89 -12.13 -4.95 -0.93
N LEU A 90 -13.29 -4.31 -0.70
CA LEU A 90 -13.61 -3.03 -1.31
C LEU A 90 -12.89 -1.90 -0.56
N PRO A 91 -12.14 -1.02 -1.27
CA PRO A 91 -11.52 0.13 -0.64
C PRO A 91 -12.60 1.11 -0.19
N LEU A 92 -12.53 1.56 1.06
CA LEU A 92 -13.44 2.55 1.66
C LEU A 92 -12.89 3.97 1.58
N THR A 93 -11.61 4.09 1.30
CA THR A 93 -10.92 5.38 1.19
C THR A 93 -9.94 5.35 0.03
N PRO A 94 -9.54 6.51 -0.51
CA PRO A 94 -8.31 6.60 -1.28
C PRO A 94 -7.14 6.06 -0.48
N ALA A 95 -6.08 5.62 -1.15
CA ALA A 95 -4.82 5.30 -0.50
C ALA A 95 -4.06 6.60 -0.23
N ILE A 96 -3.85 6.93 1.05
CA ILE A 96 -3.12 8.11 1.49
C ILE A 96 -1.63 7.88 1.27
N SER A 97 -1.05 8.63 0.34
CA SER A 97 0.36 8.51 -0.04
C SER A 97 1.30 8.73 1.14
N TRP A 98 2.50 8.20 1.05
CA TRP A 98 3.59 8.48 1.98
C TRP A 98 3.99 9.97 1.99
N GLN A 99 3.73 10.71 0.91
CA GLN A 99 3.97 12.14 0.77
C GLN A 99 2.92 13.00 1.48
N ASP A 100 1.79 12.39 1.86
CA ASP A 100 0.68 13.08 2.52
C ASP A 100 1.06 13.50 3.94
N SER A 101 0.79 14.75 4.27
CA SER A 101 1.11 15.34 5.57
C SER A 101 -0.12 15.81 6.36
N ARG A 102 -1.35 15.43 5.95
CA ARG A 102 -2.59 15.83 6.65
C ARG A 102 -2.61 15.50 8.13
N ALA A 103 -1.96 14.42 8.54
CA ALA A 103 -1.90 14.00 9.93
C ALA A 103 -0.94 14.84 10.80
N THR A 104 -0.22 15.80 10.23
CA THR A 104 0.67 16.69 11.00
C THR A 104 -0.09 17.46 12.07
N VAL A 105 -1.34 17.85 11.80
CA VAL A 105 -2.18 18.64 12.73
C VAL A 105 -2.46 17.93 14.06
N ILE A 106 -2.35 16.59 14.09
CA ILE A 106 -2.62 15.82 15.31
C ILE A 106 -1.36 15.51 16.11
N LEU A 107 -0.16 15.66 15.56
CA LEU A 107 1.09 15.23 16.19
C LEU A 107 1.34 15.91 17.52
N ASN A 108 0.97 17.18 17.66
CA ASN A 108 1.12 17.94 18.90
C ASN A 108 0.41 17.27 20.09
N ARG A 109 -0.71 16.56 19.85
CA ARG A 109 -1.43 15.84 20.90
C ARG A 109 -0.62 14.66 21.46
N PHE A 110 0.29 14.12 20.66
CA PHE A 110 1.10 12.93 20.97
C PHE A 110 2.55 13.27 21.33
N LYS A 111 2.95 14.54 21.24
CA LYS A 111 4.34 14.97 21.47
C LYS A 111 4.92 14.47 22.79
N LYS A 112 4.11 14.44 23.86
CA LYS A 112 4.54 13.92 25.18
C LYS A 112 4.90 12.43 25.17
N TYR A 113 4.48 11.68 24.16
CA TYR A 113 4.76 10.25 23.97
C TYR A 113 5.89 9.98 22.99
N GLU A 114 6.50 11.00 22.40
CA GLU A 114 7.49 10.88 21.31
C GLU A 114 8.67 9.97 21.69
N LYS A 115 9.22 10.16 22.88
CA LYS A 115 10.29 9.31 23.43
C LYS A 115 9.85 7.85 23.55
N LYS A 116 8.66 7.60 24.09
CA LYS A 116 8.11 6.24 24.24
C LYS A 116 7.83 5.58 22.88
N VAL A 117 7.32 6.34 21.91
CA VAL A 117 7.12 5.85 20.53
C VAL A 117 8.46 5.43 19.95
N TRP A 118 9.49 6.25 20.06
CA TRP A 118 10.83 5.91 19.60
C TRP A 118 11.39 4.65 20.29
N GLU A 119 11.28 4.54 21.61
CA GLU A 119 11.77 3.39 22.37
C GLU A 119 11.10 2.06 21.96
N ILE A 120 9.80 2.11 21.61
CA ILE A 120 9.04 0.91 21.24
C ILE A 120 9.24 0.55 19.75
N THR A 121 9.27 1.55 18.86
CA THR A 121 9.14 1.33 17.41
C THR A 121 10.44 1.55 16.65
N GLY A 122 11.43 2.23 17.24
CA GLY A 122 12.62 2.71 16.55
C GLY A 122 12.34 3.78 15.49
N ALA A 123 11.11 4.33 15.44
CA ALA A 123 10.68 5.30 14.45
C ALA A 123 10.22 6.62 15.11
N PRO A 124 10.48 7.78 14.50
CA PRO A 124 10.03 9.06 15.05
C PRO A 124 8.52 9.22 14.93
N LEU A 125 7.91 9.98 15.83
CA LEU A 125 6.51 10.39 15.71
C LEU A 125 6.35 11.33 14.51
N SER A 126 5.74 10.83 13.42
CA SER A 126 5.63 11.57 12.16
C SER A 126 4.33 11.25 11.42
N ALA A 127 3.76 12.25 10.73
CA ALA A 127 2.60 12.08 9.84
C ALA A 127 2.85 11.10 8.68
N HIS A 128 4.11 10.78 8.40
CA HIS A 128 4.50 9.81 7.39
C HIS A 128 3.98 8.39 7.68
N PHE A 129 3.88 8.00 8.96
CA PHE A 129 3.54 6.65 9.37
C PHE A 129 2.03 6.37 9.45
N GLY A 130 1.68 5.08 9.55
CA GLY A 130 0.30 4.61 9.54
C GLY A 130 -0.53 5.06 10.75
N GLY A 131 0.02 4.98 11.97
CA GLY A 131 -0.70 5.32 13.18
C GLY A 131 -1.30 6.72 13.21
N PRO A 132 -0.53 7.79 12.94
CA PRO A 132 -1.08 9.14 12.79
C PRO A 132 -2.11 9.28 11.68
N LYS A 133 -1.92 8.63 10.52
CA LYS A 133 -2.90 8.62 9.42
C LYS A 133 -4.20 7.94 9.86
N PHE A 134 -4.11 6.77 10.49
CA PHE A 134 -5.26 6.07 11.06
C PHE A 134 -6.06 6.99 11.99
N TYR A 135 -5.38 7.54 13.00
CA TYR A 135 -6.02 8.41 13.98
C TYR A 135 -6.70 9.61 13.33
N HIS A 136 -6.02 10.29 12.41
CA HIS A 136 -6.61 11.42 11.68
C HIS A 136 -7.87 11.01 10.92
N MET A 137 -7.84 9.89 10.21
CA MET A 137 -8.97 9.43 9.40
C MET A 137 -10.19 9.09 10.25
N VAL A 138 -10.02 8.32 11.34
CA VAL A 138 -11.14 7.92 12.20
C VAL A 138 -11.70 9.08 13.05
N GLN A 139 -10.89 10.11 13.33
CA GLN A 139 -11.41 11.31 14.01
C GLN A 139 -12.28 12.18 13.09
N ASN A 140 -12.03 12.16 11.80
CA ASN A 140 -12.73 12.98 10.82
C ASN A 140 -13.83 12.24 10.06
N ASN A 141 -14.08 10.94 10.36
CA ASN A 141 -15.11 10.14 9.73
C ASN A 141 -15.75 9.18 10.75
N LYS A 142 -16.97 9.52 11.18
CA LYS A 142 -17.72 8.76 12.21
C LYS A 142 -18.03 7.32 11.75
N THR A 143 -18.50 7.15 10.52
CA THR A 143 -18.81 5.83 9.95
C THR A 143 -17.57 4.95 9.89
N LEU A 144 -16.44 5.50 9.44
CA LEU A 144 -15.17 4.77 9.40
C LEU A 144 -14.70 4.36 10.80
N LYS A 145 -14.89 5.25 11.79
CA LYS A 145 -14.58 4.97 13.19
C LYS A 145 -15.42 3.82 13.76
N GLU A 146 -16.71 3.79 13.43
CA GLU A 146 -17.64 2.74 13.86
C GLU A 146 -17.27 1.40 13.21
N LYS A 147 -17.07 1.36 11.91
CA LYS A 147 -16.61 0.16 11.20
C LYS A 147 -15.25 -0.38 11.68
N ALA A 148 -14.34 0.52 12.04
CA ALA A 148 -13.06 0.12 12.63
C ALA A 148 -13.24 -0.50 14.02
N LYS A 149 -14.16 0.01 14.84
CA LYS A 149 -14.49 -0.54 16.16
C LYS A 149 -15.21 -1.89 16.10
N SER A 150 -16.13 -2.07 15.14
CA SER A 150 -16.82 -3.35 14.93
C SER A 150 -15.93 -4.43 14.32
N GLY A 151 -14.73 -4.05 13.87
CA GLY A 151 -13.79 -4.98 13.27
C GLY A 151 -14.13 -5.41 11.83
N GLU A 152 -15.05 -4.70 11.16
CA GLU A 152 -15.49 -4.98 9.78
C GLU A 152 -14.46 -4.59 8.73
N VAL A 153 -13.49 -3.74 9.08
CA VAL A 153 -12.51 -3.18 8.14
C VAL A 153 -11.09 -3.48 8.55
N TYR A 154 -10.21 -3.50 7.58
CA TYR A 154 -8.78 -3.36 7.78
C TYR A 154 -8.36 -1.91 7.57
N PHE A 155 -7.36 -1.48 8.32
CA PHE A 155 -6.49 -0.37 8.00
C PHE A 155 -5.08 -0.90 7.83
N GLY A 156 -4.45 -0.60 6.72
CA GLY A 156 -3.11 -1.13 6.45
C GLY A 156 -2.43 -0.46 5.27
N PRO A 157 -1.19 -0.88 5.00
CA PRO A 157 -0.46 -0.41 3.82
C PRO A 157 -1.11 -0.91 2.53
N LEU A 158 -0.88 -0.16 1.45
CA LEU A 158 -1.36 -0.51 0.11
C LEU A 158 -0.96 -1.93 -0.30
N SER A 159 0.22 -2.40 0.10
CA SER A 159 0.67 -3.77 -0.14
C SER A 159 -0.27 -4.82 0.48
N ALA A 160 -0.72 -4.62 1.73
CA ALA A 160 -1.63 -5.55 2.40
C ALA A 160 -3.00 -5.61 1.70
N PHE A 161 -3.49 -4.47 1.21
CA PHE A 161 -4.70 -4.41 0.39
C PHE A 161 -4.54 -5.20 -0.92
N ILE A 162 -3.44 -4.97 -1.65
CA ILE A 162 -3.16 -5.67 -2.92
C ILE A 162 -3.00 -7.17 -2.68
N VAL A 163 -2.25 -7.57 -1.65
CA VAL A 163 -2.09 -9.00 -1.30
C VAL A 163 -3.44 -9.62 -0.94
N HIS A 164 -4.28 -8.92 -0.15
CA HIS A 164 -5.63 -9.39 0.17
C HIS A 164 -6.49 -9.57 -1.08
N ALA A 165 -6.49 -8.61 -1.98
CA ALA A 165 -7.28 -8.67 -3.23
C ALA A 165 -6.86 -9.83 -4.15
N ILE A 166 -5.58 -10.20 -4.16
CA ILE A 166 -5.05 -11.26 -5.02
C ILE A 166 -5.19 -12.65 -4.38
N THR A 167 -5.03 -12.76 -3.05
CA THR A 167 -4.89 -14.05 -2.37
C THR A 167 -6.06 -14.40 -1.46
N GLY A 168 -6.95 -13.46 -1.16
CA GLY A 168 -7.98 -13.59 -0.14
C GLY A 168 -7.46 -13.44 1.31
N HIS A 169 -6.17 -13.18 1.52
CA HIS A 169 -5.55 -13.05 2.83
C HIS A 169 -4.81 -11.74 2.97
N ALA A 170 -5.17 -10.93 3.97
CA ALA A 170 -4.44 -9.71 4.27
C ALA A 170 -3.11 -10.05 4.98
N ALA A 171 -1.99 -9.77 4.32
CA ALA A 171 -0.66 -10.00 4.85
C ALA A 171 0.30 -8.86 4.48
N ILE A 172 1.31 -8.66 5.30
CA ILE A 172 2.41 -7.70 5.06
C ILE A 172 3.73 -8.35 5.47
N ASP A 173 4.81 -7.90 4.88
CA ASP A 173 6.16 -8.23 5.30
C ASP A 173 6.61 -7.32 6.47
N GLU A 174 7.63 -7.75 7.20
CA GLU A 174 8.16 -7.05 8.38
C GLU A 174 8.68 -5.64 8.05
N SER A 175 9.27 -5.45 6.88
CA SER A 175 9.84 -4.15 6.48
C SER A 175 8.77 -3.08 6.26
N ILE A 176 7.59 -3.50 5.81
CA ILE A 176 6.43 -2.62 5.65
C ILE A 176 5.66 -2.50 6.97
N ALA A 177 5.57 -3.58 7.76
CA ALA A 177 4.94 -3.55 9.08
C ALA A 177 5.56 -2.48 10.01
N GLY A 178 6.88 -2.33 9.99
CA GLY A 178 7.58 -1.27 10.72
C GLY A 178 7.21 0.17 10.30
N ARG A 179 6.37 0.36 9.27
CA ARG A 179 5.85 1.68 8.86
C ARG A 179 4.45 1.97 9.39
N THR A 180 3.87 1.07 10.16
CA THR A 180 2.53 1.28 10.72
C THR A 180 2.54 2.13 11.99
N LEU A 181 3.63 2.10 12.77
CA LEU A 181 3.78 2.60 14.15
C LEU A 181 2.94 1.86 15.16
#